data_78050e9fa1482e71f5f477548f4e9343
#
_entry.id   78050e9fa1482e71f5f477548f4e9343
#
_cell.length_a   1.000
_cell.length_b   1.000
_cell.length_c   1.000
_cell.angle_alpha   90.00
_cell.angle_beta   90.00
_cell.angle_gamma   90.00
#
_symmetry.space_group_name_H-M   'P 1'
#
loop_
_entity.id
_entity.type
_entity.pdbx_description
1 polymer ?
#
loop_
_entity_poly.entity_id
_entity_poly.type
_entity_poly.pdbx_seq_one_letter_code
_entity_poly.pdbx_strand_id
1 'polypeptide(L)'
;GLDSSVTAALSVKSLGPENVLGLILPEKESSPKSENLAKSLANQLGIKTETIDMTSILDAFNIYKIRENVVKKYFDSFTIGCTYRLVVSPDAVIKGGLRIPFLEIQDNKKLIHKFRLTPSDFSILSSATSIKHRSRMSMLYFFAEKNNLAVLGSTNKSEYIQGYFVKYGDGGVDLEPIQNLYKTQVFQLGNHLKIPVDILNRKASPDTWSLEVTDEDFFYGINYETLDIIWHAKENNVSLENITKLVNFDQPQVENLILYLEKRWNSTLHMRKTPSSFKF
;
A
#
# COMPACT_ATOMS: atom_id res chain seq x y z
N GLY A 1 -9.89 -0.19 2.85
CA GLY A 1 -8.95 0.86 3.28
C GLY A 1 -9.48 2.27 3.02
N LEU A 2 -8.86 3.30 3.64
CA LEU A 2 -9.32 4.69 3.52
C LEU A 2 -9.36 5.17 2.06
N ASP A 3 -8.27 4.98 1.32
CA ASP A 3 -8.09 5.48 -0.04
C ASP A 3 -9.17 4.96 -0.99
N SER A 4 -9.35 3.65 -1.05
CA SER A 4 -10.40 3.02 -1.85
C SER A 4 -11.82 3.43 -1.40
N SER A 5 -12.02 3.69 -0.11
CA SER A 5 -13.29 4.17 0.43
C SER A 5 -13.62 5.59 -0.06
N VAL A 6 -12.61 6.47 -0.03
CA VAL A 6 -12.74 7.85 -0.54
C VAL A 6 -12.97 7.84 -2.05
N THR A 7 -12.22 7.02 -2.80
CA THR A 7 -12.42 6.86 -4.25
C THR A 7 -13.84 6.39 -4.57
N ALA A 8 -14.35 5.37 -3.86
CA ALA A 8 -15.72 4.88 -4.05
C ALA A 8 -16.78 5.96 -3.76
N ALA A 9 -16.61 6.69 -2.65
CA ALA A 9 -17.55 7.76 -2.29
C ALA A 9 -17.53 8.94 -3.28
N LEU A 10 -16.37 9.31 -3.82
CA LEU A 10 -16.25 10.33 -4.88
C LEU A 10 -16.94 9.86 -6.16
N SER A 11 -16.75 8.59 -6.53
CA SER A 11 -17.37 7.98 -7.71
C SER A 11 -18.90 8.02 -7.61
N VAL A 12 -19.44 7.61 -6.45
CA VAL A 12 -20.90 7.66 -6.22
C VAL A 12 -21.43 9.10 -6.28
N LYS A 13 -20.69 10.06 -5.70
CA LYS A 13 -21.10 11.47 -5.79
C LYS A 13 -21.12 12.02 -7.21
N SER A 14 -20.21 11.53 -8.05
CA SER A 14 -20.06 12.03 -9.44
C SER A 14 -20.96 11.33 -10.43
N LEU A 15 -21.20 10.04 -10.26
CA LEU A 15 -21.82 9.18 -11.28
C LEU A 15 -23.17 8.57 -10.85
N GLY A 16 -23.50 8.61 -9.56
CA GLY A 16 -24.61 7.86 -8.99
C GLY A 16 -24.20 6.42 -8.60
N PRO A 17 -24.85 5.83 -7.59
CA PRO A 17 -24.48 4.51 -7.08
C PRO A 17 -24.72 3.38 -8.10
N GLU A 18 -25.66 3.54 -9.02
CA GLU A 18 -26.01 2.58 -10.08
C GLU A 18 -24.90 2.39 -11.12
N ASN A 19 -24.00 3.39 -11.24
CA ASN A 19 -22.90 3.40 -12.20
C ASN A 19 -21.55 3.01 -11.56
N VAL A 20 -21.57 2.58 -10.30
CA VAL A 20 -20.38 2.16 -9.56
C VAL A 20 -20.48 0.70 -9.15
N LEU A 21 -19.47 -0.10 -9.52
CA LEU A 21 -19.35 -1.49 -9.12
C LEU A 21 -18.15 -1.65 -8.19
N GLY A 22 -18.37 -2.15 -6.98
CA GLY A 22 -17.32 -2.48 -6.02
C GLY A 22 -16.85 -3.94 -6.18
N LEU A 23 -15.54 -4.18 -6.31
CA LEU A 23 -14.99 -5.52 -6.27
C LEU A 23 -14.29 -5.76 -4.93
N ILE A 24 -14.67 -6.83 -4.24
CA ILE A 24 -14.08 -7.28 -2.98
C ILE A 24 -13.30 -8.55 -3.30
N LEU A 25 -11.95 -8.45 -3.26
CA LEU A 25 -11.02 -9.47 -3.75
C LEU A 25 -10.14 -10.01 -2.60
N PRO A 26 -10.75 -10.71 -1.60
CA PRO A 26 -10.00 -11.31 -0.50
C PRO A 26 -9.14 -12.47 -0.98
N GLU A 27 -8.16 -12.82 -0.16
CA GLU A 27 -7.39 -14.06 -0.27
C GLU A 27 -7.02 -14.53 1.15
N LYS A 28 -6.47 -15.73 1.30
CA LYS A 28 -6.31 -16.37 2.61
C LYS A 28 -5.48 -15.61 3.66
N GLU A 29 -4.62 -14.67 3.23
CA GLU A 29 -3.84 -13.82 4.14
C GLU A 29 -4.47 -12.45 4.35
N SER A 30 -5.59 -12.14 3.67
CA SER A 30 -6.35 -10.91 3.87
C SER A 30 -7.04 -10.90 5.22
N SER A 31 -7.11 -9.74 5.85
CA SER A 31 -7.84 -9.57 7.11
C SER A 31 -9.36 -9.70 6.87
N PRO A 32 -10.08 -10.57 7.61
CA PRO A 32 -11.55 -10.63 7.54
C PRO A 32 -12.23 -9.29 7.84
N LYS A 33 -11.59 -8.43 8.63
CA LYS A 33 -12.03 -7.05 8.87
C LYS A 33 -12.12 -6.23 7.58
N SER A 34 -11.18 -6.43 6.65
CA SER A 34 -11.14 -5.67 5.38
C SER A 34 -12.39 -5.93 4.54
N GLU A 35 -12.80 -7.19 4.43
CA GLU A 35 -14.00 -7.58 3.69
C GLU A 35 -15.27 -7.02 4.33
N ASN A 36 -15.42 -7.16 5.65
CA ASN A 36 -16.59 -6.65 6.38
C ASN A 36 -16.73 -5.13 6.26
N LEU A 37 -15.64 -4.38 6.37
CA LEU A 37 -15.63 -2.93 6.20
C LEU A 37 -15.98 -2.52 4.76
N ALA A 38 -15.49 -3.26 3.76
CA ALA A 38 -15.82 -3.01 2.36
C ALA A 38 -17.31 -3.22 2.09
N LYS A 39 -17.90 -4.32 2.59
CA LYS A 39 -19.34 -4.59 2.48
C LYS A 39 -20.19 -3.52 3.19
N SER A 40 -19.78 -3.13 4.39
CA SER A 40 -20.46 -2.07 5.16
C SER A 40 -20.48 -0.75 4.41
N LEU A 41 -19.32 -0.34 3.86
CA LEU A 41 -19.23 0.88 3.05
C LEU A 41 -20.08 0.80 1.78
N ALA A 42 -20.03 -0.33 1.07
CA ALA A 42 -20.82 -0.53 -0.14
C ALA A 42 -22.34 -0.39 0.13
N ASN A 43 -22.82 -0.97 1.24
CA ASN A 43 -24.20 -0.81 1.69
C ASN A 43 -24.54 0.66 2.00
N GLN A 44 -23.65 1.39 2.69
CA GLN A 44 -23.83 2.81 3.00
C GLN A 44 -23.88 3.66 1.73
N LEU A 45 -23.06 3.34 0.73
CA LEU A 45 -22.99 4.05 -0.55
C LEU A 45 -24.09 3.62 -1.54
N GLY A 46 -24.78 2.52 -1.29
CA GLY A 46 -25.82 1.96 -2.18
C GLY A 46 -25.27 1.34 -3.46
N ILE A 47 -23.98 0.95 -3.49
CA ILE A 47 -23.35 0.37 -4.67
C ILE A 47 -23.48 -1.15 -4.70
N LYS A 48 -23.52 -1.71 -5.90
CA LYS A 48 -23.42 -3.16 -6.12
C LYS A 48 -21.99 -3.64 -5.84
N THR A 49 -21.86 -4.87 -5.34
CA THR A 49 -20.56 -5.48 -5.12
C THR A 49 -20.51 -6.91 -5.65
N GLU A 50 -19.32 -7.31 -6.11
CA GLU A 50 -18.96 -8.70 -6.39
C GLU A 50 -17.82 -9.09 -5.45
N THR A 51 -17.91 -10.29 -4.87
CA THR A 51 -16.86 -10.82 -3.99
C THR A 51 -16.25 -12.06 -4.63
N ILE A 52 -14.94 -12.04 -4.86
CA ILE A 52 -14.20 -13.14 -5.49
C ILE A 52 -13.00 -13.48 -4.62
N ASP A 53 -12.95 -14.72 -4.13
CA ASP A 53 -11.79 -15.24 -3.41
C ASP A 53 -10.64 -15.51 -4.39
N MET A 54 -9.53 -14.78 -4.22
CA MET A 54 -8.34 -14.87 -5.05
C MET A 54 -7.40 -16.01 -4.65
N THR A 55 -7.70 -16.76 -3.60
CA THR A 55 -6.80 -17.78 -3.02
C THR A 55 -6.38 -18.84 -4.05
N SER A 56 -7.33 -19.39 -4.80
CA SER A 56 -7.05 -20.45 -5.80
C SER A 56 -6.15 -19.96 -6.94
N ILE A 57 -6.32 -18.72 -7.38
CA ILE A 57 -5.48 -18.10 -8.42
C ILE A 57 -4.05 -17.94 -7.90
N LEU A 58 -3.89 -17.47 -6.68
CA LEU A 58 -2.58 -17.28 -6.05
C LEU A 58 -1.89 -18.61 -5.70
N ASP A 59 -2.66 -19.64 -5.33
CA ASP A 59 -2.14 -21.01 -5.16
C ASP A 59 -1.63 -21.59 -6.48
N ALA A 60 -2.33 -21.37 -7.61
CA ALA A 60 -1.88 -21.79 -8.93
C ALA A 60 -0.54 -21.14 -9.33
N PHE A 61 -0.27 -19.92 -8.91
CA PHE A 61 1.05 -19.27 -9.04
C PHE A 61 2.07 -19.73 -7.99
N ASN A 62 1.73 -20.64 -7.07
CA ASN A 62 2.55 -21.10 -5.95
C ASN A 62 3.04 -19.98 -5.01
N ILE A 63 2.34 -18.85 -4.94
CA ILE A 63 2.80 -17.65 -4.21
C ILE A 63 3.02 -17.94 -2.74
N TYR A 64 2.10 -18.61 -2.10
CA TYR A 64 2.20 -18.93 -0.68
C TYR A 64 3.36 -19.87 -0.38
N LYS A 65 3.55 -20.91 -1.21
CA LYS A 65 4.67 -21.87 -1.06
C LYS A 65 6.03 -21.22 -1.31
N ILE A 66 6.11 -20.31 -2.31
CA ILE A 66 7.34 -19.54 -2.57
C ILE A 66 7.71 -18.70 -1.34
N ARG A 67 6.74 -18.00 -0.75
CA ARG A 67 6.95 -17.17 0.44
C ARG A 67 7.31 -18.02 1.66
N GLU A 68 6.57 -19.10 1.91
CA GLU A 68 6.82 -20.04 3.00
C GLU A 68 8.22 -20.65 2.92
N ASN A 69 8.69 -21.04 1.73
CA ASN A 69 10.04 -21.55 1.55
C ASN A 69 11.12 -20.56 1.96
N VAL A 70 10.92 -19.26 1.69
CA VAL A 70 11.85 -18.22 2.18
C VAL A 70 11.77 -18.10 3.69
N VAL A 71 10.57 -18.04 4.27
CA VAL A 71 10.39 -17.90 5.72
C VAL A 71 11.06 -19.07 6.48
N LYS A 72 10.92 -20.30 5.98
CA LYS A 72 11.54 -21.50 6.58
C LYS A 72 13.06 -21.49 6.56
N LYS A 73 13.73 -20.76 5.68
CA LYS A 73 15.19 -20.59 5.73
C LYS A 73 15.67 -19.86 6.99
N TYR A 74 14.81 -18.99 7.54
CA TYR A 74 15.13 -18.17 8.71
C TYR A 74 14.56 -18.74 10.01
N PHE A 75 13.50 -19.54 9.90
CA PHE A 75 12.81 -20.10 11.07
C PHE A 75 12.33 -21.52 10.78
N ASP A 76 13.17 -22.51 11.06
CA ASP A 76 12.91 -23.95 10.80
C ASP A 76 11.62 -24.46 11.44
N SER A 77 11.25 -23.88 12.62
CA SER A 77 10.04 -24.22 13.35
C SER A 77 8.76 -23.56 12.79
N PHE A 78 8.81 -22.98 11.58
CA PHE A 78 7.65 -22.38 10.95
C PHE A 78 6.62 -23.46 10.58
N THR A 79 5.45 -23.39 11.23
CA THR A 79 4.35 -24.37 11.07
C THR A 79 3.00 -23.65 10.94
N ILE A 80 1.95 -24.43 10.76
CA ILE A 80 0.57 -23.91 10.73
C ILE A 80 0.29 -23.11 12.01
N GLY A 81 -0.26 -21.91 11.86
CA GLY A 81 -0.53 -20.97 12.96
C GLY A 81 0.57 -19.91 13.17
N CYS A 82 1.77 -20.10 12.64
CA CYS A 82 2.76 -19.04 12.55
C CYS A 82 2.34 -18.01 11.48
N THR A 83 2.60 -16.73 11.75
CA THR A 83 2.35 -15.63 10.83
C THR A 83 3.60 -14.79 10.64
N TYR A 84 3.69 -14.03 9.56
CA TYR A 84 4.89 -13.25 9.27
C TYR A 84 4.57 -11.97 8.50
N ARG A 85 5.53 -11.01 8.61
CA ARG A 85 5.49 -9.73 7.91
C ARG A 85 6.88 -9.23 7.57
N LEU A 86 6.97 -8.30 6.65
CA LEU A 86 8.17 -7.49 6.43
C LEU A 86 8.05 -6.16 7.17
N VAL A 87 9.17 -5.73 7.72
CA VAL A 87 9.30 -4.41 8.35
C VAL A 87 10.63 -3.77 7.93
N VAL A 88 10.68 -2.45 8.01
CA VAL A 88 11.92 -1.68 7.79
C VAL A 88 12.35 -1.02 9.10
N SER A 89 13.64 -0.71 9.23
CA SER A 89 14.14 0.02 10.38
C SER A 89 13.81 1.51 10.26
N PRO A 90 12.96 2.08 11.14
CA PRO A 90 12.65 3.51 11.12
C PRO A 90 13.91 4.38 11.32
N ASP A 91 14.77 4.01 12.26
CA ASP A 91 16.01 4.73 12.58
C ASP A 91 16.94 4.92 11.38
N ALA A 92 16.97 3.94 10.47
CA ALA A 92 17.82 4.03 9.28
C ALA A 92 17.42 5.16 8.34
N VAL A 93 16.11 5.46 8.24
CA VAL A 93 15.59 6.54 7.39
C VAL A 93 15.94 7.90 7.99
N ILE A 94 15.69 8.08 9.28
CA ILE A 94 15.91 9.35 9.99
C ILE A 94 17.42 9.67 10.12
N LYS A 95 18.24 8.65 10.38
CA LYS A 95 19.69 8.81 10.57
C LYS A 95 20.50 8.76 9.26
N GLY A 96 19.84 8.70 8.10
CA GLY A 96 20.52 8.64 6.79
C GLY A 96 21.20 7.29 6.49
N GLY A 97 20.82 6.23 7.19
CA GLY A 97 21.33 4.89 7.01
C GLY A 97 20.70 4.12 5.85
N LEU A 98 21.19 2.89 5.64
CA LEU A 98 20.60 1.97 4.67
C LEU A 98 19.31 1.38 5.22
N ARG A 99 18.27 1.41 4.39
CA ARG A 99 17.00 0.75 4.68
C ARG A 99 17.17 -0.77 4.55
N ILE A 100 17.24 -1.44 5.68
CA ILE A 100 17.39 -2.89 5.75
C ILE A 100 16.02 -3.50 6.02
N PRO A 101 15.50 -4.39 5.15
CA PRO A 101 14.29 -5.12 5.41
C PRO A 101 14.54 -6.26 6.42
N PHE A 102 13.61 -6.41 7.35
CA PHE A 102 13.56 -7.50 8.29
C PHE A 102 12.31 -8.33 8.08
N LEU A 103 12.46 -9.63 8.27
CA LEU A 103 11.36 -10.58 8.38
C LEU A 103 11.02 -10.72 9.87
N GLU A 104 9.80 -10.43 10.23
CA GLU A 104 9.26 -10.71 11.56
C GLU A 104 8.29 -11.88 11.46
N ILE A 105 8.50 -12.89 12.31
CA ILE A 105 7.68 -14.11 12.38
C ILE A 105 7.09 -14.18 13.78
N GLN A 106 5.78 -14.30 13.86
CA GLN A 106 5.08 -14.60 15.11
C GLN A 106 4.83 -16.11 15.17
N ASP A 107 5.37 -16.77 16.18
CA ASP A 107 5.17 -18.19 16.42
C ASP A 107 3.81 -18.50 17.09
N ASN A 108 3.52 -19.78 17.29
CA ASN A 108 2.29 -20.24 17.92
C ASN A 108 2.16 -19.83 19.41
N LYS A 109 3.27 -19.41 20.05
CA LYS A 109 3.29 -18.86 21.42
C LYS A 109 3.13 -17.34 21.43
N LYS A 110 2.89 -16.71 20.27
CA LYS A 110 2.79 -15.26 20.07
C LYS A 110 4.10 -14.50 20.28
N LEU A 111 5.24 -15.19 20.30
CA LEU A 111 6.56 -14.56 20.34
C LEU A 111 6.97 -14.09 18.93
N ILE A 112 7.57 -12.90 18.85
CA ILE A 112 8.04 -12.33 17.58
C ILE A 112 9.55 -12.56 17.48
N HIS A 113 9.93 -13.22 16.39
CA HIS A 113 11.30 -13.46 15.98
C HIS A 113 11.63 -12.56 14.80
N LYS A 114 12.78 -11.87 14.85
CA LYS A 114 13.19 -10.89 13.85
C LYS A 114 14.50 -11.29 13.17
N PHE A 115 14.48 -11.33 11.84
CA PHE A 115 15.60 -11.76 11.00
C PHE A 115 15.93 -10.73 9.94
N ARG A 116 17.21 -10.45 9.74
CA ARG A 116 17.66 -9.65 8.62
C ARG A 116 17.61 -10.47 7.33
N LEU A 117 16.91 -9.99 6.33
CA LEU A 117 16.83 -10.65 5.03
C LEU A 117 18.07 -10.42 4.17
N THR A 118 18.43 -11.43 3.38
CA THR A 118 19.32 -11.20 2.24
C THR A 118 18.59 -10.41 1.15
N PRO A 119 19.32 -9.67 0.28
CA PRO A 119 18.68 -8.97 -0.85
C PRO A 119 17.90 -9.91 -1.78
N SER A 120 18.40 -11.13 -2.00
CA SER A 120 17.73 -12.14 -2.82
C SER A 120 16.40 -12.58 -2.22
N ASP A 121 16.38 -12.94 -0.93
CA ASP A 121 15.16 -13.39 -0.27
C ASP A 121 14.13 -12.26 -0.14
N PHE A 122 14.57 -11.02 0.09
CA PHE A 122 13.70 -9.85 0.02
C PHE A 122 13.06 -9.69 -1.36
N SER A 123 13.85 -9.84 -2.44
CA SER A 123 13.35 -9.74 -3.81
C SER A 123 12.31 -10.84 -4.11
N ILE A 124 12.53 -12.08 -3.65
CA ILE A 124 11.58 -13.17 -3.82
C ILE A 124 10.26 -12.85 -3.10
N LEU A 125 10.31 -12.45 -1.83
CA LEU A 125 9.11 -12.11 -1.06
C LEU A 125 8.34 -10.93 -1.67
N SER A 126 9.05 -9.88 -2.10
CA SER A 126 8.45 -8.70 -2.72
C SER A 126 7.82 -9.04 -4.07
N SER A 127 8.50 -9.83 -4.91
CA SER A 127 7.98 -10.24 -6.22
C SER A 127 6.74 -11.13 -6.08
N ALA A 128 6.76 -12.08 -5.14
CA ALA A 128 5.60 -12.93 -4.85
C ALA A 128 4.41 -12.08 -4.36
N THR A 129 4.67 -11.08 -3.49
CA THR A 129 3.61 -10.16 -3.04
C THR A 129 3.05 -9.32 -4.20
N SER A 130 3.90 -8.87 -5.13
CA SER A 130 3.46 -8.10 -6.29
C SER A 130 2.49 -8.86 -7.21
N ILE A 131 2.56 -10.20 -7.26
CA ILE A 131 1.58 -11.01 -8.00
C ILE A 131 0.17 -10.87 -7.42
N LYS A 132 0.03 -10.71 -6.09
CA LYS A 132 -1.29 -10.49 -5.46
C LYS A 132 -1.99 -9.24 -6.02
N HIS A 133 -1.23 -8.16 -6.22
CA HIS A 133 -1.76 -6.91 -6.79
C HIS A 133 -2.09 -7.07 -8.28
N ARG A 134 -1.20 -7.72 -9.05
CA ARG A 134 -1.42 -7.93 -10.49
C ARG A 134 -2.59 -8.86 -10.78
N SER A 135 -2.78 -9.90 -9.99
CA SER A 135 -3.95 -10.77 -10.11
C SER A 135 -5.25 -10.04 -9.82
N ARG A 136 -5.26 -9.16 -8.80
CA ARG A 136 -6.41 -8.29 -8.52
C ARG A 136 -6.69 -7.33 -9.68
N MET A 137 -5.66 -6.69 -10.23
CA MET A 137 -5.80 -5.82 -11.41
C MET A 137 -6.44 -6.56 -12.59
N SER A 138 -5.96 -7.77 -12.90
CA SER A 138 -6.55 -8.58 -13.98
C SER A 138 -8.03 -8.87 -13.75
N MET A 139 -8.44 -9.12 -12.50
CA MET A 139 -9.83 -9.33 -12.15
C MET A 139 -10.66 -8.04 -12.27
N LEU A 140 -10.09 -6.88 -11.87
CA LEU A 140 -10.73 -5.58 -12.05
C LEU A 140 -11.04 -5.32 -13.53
N TYR A 141 -10.06 -5.53 -14.42
CA TYR A 141 -10.26 -5.35 -15.87
C TYR A 141 -11.24 -6.35 -16.47
N PHE A 142 -11.25 -7.61 -16.01
CA PHE A 142 -12.28 -8.56 -16.45
C PHE A 142 -13.71 -8.03 -16.20
N PHE A 143 -13.96 -7.49 -15.02
CA PHE A 143 -15.29 -6.94 -14.70
C PHE A 143 -15.53 -5.60 -15.40
N ALA A 144 -14.52 -4.77 -15.57
CA ALA A 144 -14.62 -3.51 -16.29
C ALA A 144 -15.00 -3.75 -17.76
N GLU A 145 -14.28 -4.62 -18.46
CA GLU A 145 -14.59 -4.99 -19.84
C GLU A 145 -15.98 -5.62 -19.98
N LYS A 146 -16.32 -6.59 -19.10
CA LYS A 146 -17.63 -7.24 -19.09
C LYS A 146 -18.79 -6.26 -18.95
N ASN A 147 -18.62 -5.17 -18.20
CA ASN A 147 -19.68 -4.21 -17.89
C ASN A 147 -19.51 -2.87 -18.60
N ASN A 148 -18.50 -2.73 -19.47
CA ASN A 148 -18.15 -1.47 -20.16
C ASN A 148 -17.91 -0.32 -19.17
N LEU A 149 -17.07 -0.56 -18.17
CA LEU A 149 -16.69 0.36 -17.11
C LEU A 149 -15.19 0.67 -17.17
N ALA A 150 -14.77 1.77 -16.55
CA ALA A 150 -13.37 2.10 -16.31
C ALA A 150 -12.92 1.59 -14.95
N VAL A 151 -11.64 1.20 -14.84
CA VAL A 151 -11.00 0.83 -13.57
C VAL A 151 -10.50 2.07 -12.87
N LEU A 152 -10.95 2.29 -11.63
CA LEU A 152 -10.49 3.38 -10.78
C LEU A 152 -9.42 2.90 -9.80
N GLY A 153 -8.32 3.63 -9.76
CA GLY A 153 -7.26 3.46 -8.78
C GLY A 153 -7.54 4.22 -7.47
N SER A 154 -6.76 3.90 -6.48
CA SER A 154 -6.82 4.55 -5.17
C SER A 154 -5.44 4.96 -4.66
N THR A 155 -4.46 5.08 -5.56
CA THR A 155 -3.12 5.56 -5.22
C THR A 155 -3.20 7.04 -4.89
N ASN A 156 -2.79 7.42 -3.68
CA ASN A 156 -2.70 8.81 -3.27
C ASN A 156 -1.31 9.41 -3.60
N LYS A 157 -1.14 10.73 -3.39
CA LYS A 157 0.11 11.43 -3.71
C LYS A 157 1.29 10.91 -2.90
N SER A 158 1.12 10.64 -1.61
CA SER A 158 2.18 10.13 -0.73
C SER A 158 2.71 8.78 -1.20
N GLU A 159 1.84 7.91 -1.68
CA GLU A 159 2.19 6.61 -2.28
C GLU A 159 2.85 6.80 -3.64
N TYR A 160 2.25 7.61 -4.50
CA TYR A 160 2.73 7.85 -5.86
C TYR A 160 4.15 8.41 -5.89
N ILE A 161 4.44 9.44 -5.09
CA ILE A 161 5.77 10.07 -5.06
C ILE A 161 6.87 9.14 -4.56
N GLN A 162 6.54 8.18 -3.72
CA GLN A 162 7.48 7.21 -3.15
C GLN A 162 7.54 5.89 -3.92
N GLY A 163 6.69 5.71 -4.96
CA GLY A 163 6.57 4.46 -5.69
C GLY A 163 6.05 3.31 -4.81
N TYR A 164 5.13 3.63 -3.90
CA TYR A 164 4.45 2.64 -3.06
C TYR A 164 3.20 2.11 -3.75
N PHE A 165 3.39 1.50 -4.87
CA PHE A 165 2.39 0.78 -5.66
C PHE A 165 3.09 -0.26 -6.53
N VAL A 166 2.36 -1.20 -7.06
CA VAL A 166 2.88 -2.21 -7.99
C VAL A 166 2.53 -1.80 -9.41
N LYS A 167 3.55 -1.55 -10.23
CA LYS A 167 3.35 -1.27 -11.66
C LYS A 167 2.58 -2.41 -12.32
N TYR A 168 1.49 -2.09 -13.01
CA TYR A 168 0.55 -3.07 -13.60
C TYR A 168 -0.12 -3.98 -12.55
N GLY A 169 -0.18 -3.52 -11.31
CA GLY A 169 -1.01 -4.06 -10.24
C GLY A 169 -2.01 -3.00 -9.82
N ASP A 170 -1.95 -2.54 -8.58
CA ASP A 170 -2.73 -1.41 -8.08
C ASP A 170 -2.45 -0.08 -8.79
N GLY A 171 -1.27 0.09 -9.41
CA GLY A 171 -0.97 1.20 -10.32
C GLY A 171 -1.35 0.95 -11.79
N GLY A 172 -2.06 -0.14 -12.11
CA GLY A 172 -2.55 -0.45 -13.46
C GLY A 172 -4.05 -0.17 -13.57
N VAL A 173 -4.42 1.09 -13.79
CA VAL A 173 -5.80 1.60 -13.75
C VAL A 173 -6.02 2.65 -14.84
N ASP A 174 -7.27 2.98 -15.12
CA ASP A 174 -7.62 3.98 -16.14
C ASP A 174 -7.66 5.40 -15.58
N LEU A 175 -8.04 5.56 -14.29
CA LEU A 175 -8.17 6.86 -13.64
C LEU A 175 -7.77 6.76 -12.15
N GLU A 176 -7.06 7.78 -11.67
CA GLU A 176 -6.58 7.93 -10.29
C GLU A 176 -7.18 9.19 -9.63
N PRO A 177 -8.39 9.14 -9.07
CA PRO A 177 -9.10 10.33 -8.58
C PRO A 177 -8.40 11.08 -7.46
N ILE A 178 -7.59 10.39 -6.64
CA ILE A 178 -6.95 10.94 -5.45
C ILE A 178 -5.41 11.06 -5.56
N GLN A 179 -4.83 10.84 -6.75
CA GLN A 179 -3.38 10.82 -6.94
C GLN A 179 -2.69 12.16 -6.64
N ASN A 180 -3.43 13.25 -6.68
CA ASN A 180 -2.89 14.58 -6.34
C ASN A 180 -3.13 14.99 -4.88
N LEU A 181 -3.74 14.13 -4.07
CA LEU A 181 -4.02 14.37 -2.66
C LEU A 181 -3.02 13.61 -1.78
N TYR A 182 -2.40 14.30 -0.84
CA TYR A 182 -1.60 13.68 0.20
C TYR A 182 -2.46 12.77 1.10
N LYS A 183 -1.87 11.79 1.76
CA LYS A 183 -2.60 10.88 2.67
C LYS A 183 -3.37 11.63 3.75
N THR A 184 -2.77 12.68 4.30
CA THR A 184 -3.42 13.57 5.29
C THR A 184 -4.64 14.27 4.70
N GLN A 185 -4.58 14.69 3.44
CA GLN A 185 -5.71 15.30 2.73
C GLN A 185 -6.79 14.27 2.40
N VAL A 186 -6.41 13.03 2.02
CA VAL A 186 -7.37 11.93 1.82
C VAL A 186 -8.11 11.62 3.11
N PHE A 187 -7.44 11.69 4.27
CA PHE A 187 -8.07 11.54 5.57
C PHE A 187 -9.09 12.65 5.85
N GLN A 188 -8.73 13.91 5.60
CA GLN A 188 -9.65 15.06 5.73
C GLN A 188 -10.87 14.92 4.81
N LEU A 189 -10.64 14.52 3.56
CA LEU A 189 -11.70 14.27 2.58
C LEU A 189 -12.59 13.10 3.00
N GLY A 190 -12.03 12.04 3.56
CA GLY A 190 -12.78 10.91 4.12
C GLY A 190 -13.73 11.33 5.24
N ASN A 191 -13.28 12.21 6.15
CA ASN A 191 -14.14 12.82 7.17
C ASN A 191 -15.29 13.63 6.54
N HIS A 192 -14.96 14.48 5.56
CA HIS A 192 -15.97 15.29 4.86
C HIS A 192 -17.01 14.43 4.13
N LEU A 193 -16.59 13.33 3.52
CA LEU A 193 -17.45 12.38 2.81
C LEU A 193 -18.21 11.44 3.75
N LYS A 194 -18.02 11.56 5.06
CA LYS A 194 -18.64 10.72 6.10
C LYS A 194 -18.33 9.23 5.92
N ILE A 195 -17.08 8.93 5.56
CA ILE A 195 -16.59 7.55 5.57
C ILE A 195 -16.72 6.98 7.00
N PRO A 196 -17.14 5.71 7.16
CA PRO A 196 -17.32 5.10 8.48
C PRO A 196 -16.08 5.25 9.37
N VAL A 197 -16.31 5.59 10.64
CA VAL A 197 -15.26 5.87 11.63
C VAL A 197 -14.29 4.69 11.81
N ASP A 198 -14.79 3.47 11.68
CA ASP A 198 -13.97 2.25 11.75
C ASP A 198 -12.95 2.14 10.60
N ILE A 199 -13.25 2.74 9.44
CA ILE A 199 -12.32 2.85 8.32
C ILE A 199 -11.34 4.00 8.56
N LEU A 200 -11.84 5.15 9.02
CA LEU A 200 -11.02 6.34 9.30
C LEU A 200 -9.97 6.06 10.39
N ASN A 201 -10.35 5.35 11.45
CA ASN A 201 -9.46 5.04 12.58
C ASN A 201 -8.54 3.84 12.32
N ARG A 202 -8.74 3.11 11.22
CA ARG A 202 -7.87 1.99 10.88
C ARG A 202 -6.52 2.49 10.38
N LYS A 203 -5.44 2.00 10.97
CA LYS A 203 -4.09 2.27 10.45
C LYS A 203 -3.97 1.77 9.02
N ALA A 204 -3.33 2.58 8.18
CA ALA A 204 -3.03 2.20 6.81
C ALA A 204 -2.13 0.95 6.78
N SER A 205 -2.50 -0.04 5.97
CA SER A 205 -1.86 -1.34 5.90
C SER A 205 -1.95 -1.91 4.49
N PRO A 206 -0.90 -2.58 3.98
CA PRO A 206 -0.93 -3.21 2.66
C PRO A 206 -1.89 -4.40 2.57
N ASP A 207 -2.32 -4.97 3.70
CA ASP A 207 -3.24 -6.14 3.80
C ASP A 207 -2.80 -7.34 2.93
N THR A 208 -1.49 -7.58 2.86
CA THR A 208 -0.86 -8.62 2.01
C THR A 208 0.02 -9.60 2.77
N TRP A 209 0.09 -9.45 4.09
CA TRP A 209 0.91 -10.26 5.00
C TRP A 209 0.02 -10.97 6.02
N SER A 210 0.38 -12.20 6.39
CA SER A 210 -0.36 -12.99 7.39
C SER A 210 -0.27 -12.42 8.81
N LEU A 211 0.78 -11.65 9.13
CA LEU A 211 0.90 -10.83 10.33
C LEU A 211 0.64 -9.36 9.96
N GLU A 212 -0.26 -8.72 10.67
CA GLU A 212 -0.64 -7.33 10.41
C GLU A 212 0.56 -6.39 10.51
N VAL A 213 0.69 -5.47 9.56
CA VAL A 213 1.76 -4.48 9.49
C VAL A 213 1.19 -3.16 8.97
N THR A 214 1.67 -2.04 9.51
CA THR A 214 1.32 -0.71 8.99
C THR A 214 2.18 -0.35 7.77
N ASP A 215 1.71 0.56 6.94
CA ASP A 215 2.51 1.10 5.83
C ASP A 215 3.78 1.79 6.33
N GLU A 216 3.69 2.43 7.50
CA GLU A 216 4.83 3.08 8.16
C GLU A 216 5.91 2.06 8.52
N ASP A 217 5.54 0.95 9.18
CA ASP A 217 6.49 -0.09 9.57
C ASP A 217 7.00 -0.89 8.37
N PHE A 218 6.13 -1.12 7.38
CA PHE A 218 6.46 -1.91 6.20
C PHE A 218 7.32 -1.15 5.19
N PHE A 219 6.96 0.13 4.94
CA PHE A 219 7.49 0.82 3.77
C PHE A 219 8.14 2.17 4.07
N TYR A 220 7.50 3.06 4.83
CA TYR A 220 7.98 4.44 4.96
C TYR A 220 9.06 4.63 6.02
N GLY A 221 8.93 3.99 7.17
CA GLY A 221 9.80 4.21 8.33
C GLY A 221 9.54 5.54 9.05
N ILE A 222 8.60 6.34 8.58
CA ILE A 222 8.09 7.59 9.17
C ILE A 222 6.57 7.64 8.97
N ASN A 223 5.88 8.45 9.78
CA ASN A 223 4.45 8.62 9.64
C ASN A 223 4.10 9.49 8.41
N TYR A 224 2.88 9.33 7.93
CA TYR A 224 2.38 10.05 6.76
C TYR A 224 2.38 11.58 6.93
N GLU A 225 2.09 12.08 8.13
CA GLU A 225 2.07 13.52 8.40
C GLU A 225 3.45 14.15 8.14
N THR A 226 4.49 13.54 8.68
CA THR A 226 5.88 13.97 8.45
C THR A 226 6.27 13.87 6.97
N LEU A 227 5.93 12.76 6.33
CA LEU A 227 6.18 12.53 4.90
C LEU A 227 5.56 13.64 4.05
N ASP A 228 4.27 13.90 4.27
CA ASP A 228 3.48 14.85 3.50
C ASP A 228 3.98 16.29 3.70
N ILE A 229 4.28 16.68 4.93
CA ILE A 229 4.82 18.02 5.26
C ILE A 229 6.17 18.22 4.56
N ILE A 230 7.11 17.27 4.69
CA ILE A 230 8.45 17.40 4.12
C ILE A 230 8.38 17.48 2.59
N TRP A 231 7.61 16.61 1.95
CA TRP A 231 7.54 16.62 0.50
C TRP A 231 6.82 17.86 -0.03
N HIS A 232 5.71 18.26 0.61
CA HIS A 232 5.00 19.49 0.25
C HIS A 232 5.90 20.74 0.41
N ALA A 233 6.62 20.84 1.51
CA ALA A 233 7.54 21.94 1.77
C ALA A 233 8.66 21.99 0.70
N LYS A 234 9.21 20.83 0.31
CA LYS A 234 10.19 20.74 -0.77
C LYS A 234 9.62 21.19 -2.11
N GLU A 235 8.43 20.74 -2.50
CA GLU A 235 7.77 21.16 -3.75
C GLU A 235 7.55 22.69 -3.81
N ASN A 236 7.36 23.33 -2.65
CA ASN A 236 7.11 24.77 -2.54
C ASN A 236 8.34 25.59 -2.13
N ASN A 237 9.56 24.98 -2.18
CA ASN A 237 10.83 25.64 -1.85
C ASN A 237 10.82 26.29 -0.44
N VAL A 238 10.16 25.68 0.54
CA VAL A 238 10.17 26.14 1.93
C VAL A 238 11.57 25.93 2.52
N SER A 239 12.07 26.91 3.27
CA SER A 239 13.40 26.83 3.88
C SER A 239 13.49 25.70 4.92
N LEU A 240 14.66 25.11 5.06
CA LEU A 240 14.94 24.03 6.03
C LEU A 240 14.57 24.43 7.45
N GLU A 241 14.89 25.68 7.85
CA GLU A 241 14.52 26.22 9.16
C GLU A 241 13.00 26.17 9.41
N ASN A 242 12.21 26.51 8.40
CA ASN A 242 10.75 26.47 8.53
C ASN A 242 10.22 25.04 8.54
N ILE A 243 10.81 24.12 7.75
CA ILE A 243 10.44 22.68 7.77
C ILE A 243 10.70 22.12 9.18
N THR A 244 11.88 22.39 9.75
CA THR A 244 12.27 21.92 11.09
C THR A 244 11.28 22.36 12.18
N LYS A 245 10.67 23.55 12.04
CA LYS A 245 9.63 24.04 12.97
C LYS A 245 8.30 23.30 12.85
N LEU A 246 8.02 22.71 11.68
CA LEU A 246 6.76 22.01 11.40
C LEU A 246 6.80 20.51 11.75
N VAL A 247 8.00 19.94 11.80
CA VAL A 247 8.20 18.51 12.11
C VAL A 247 9.03 18.39 13.39
N ASN A 248 8.84 17.32 14.13
CA ASN A 248 9.57 17.10 15.39
C ASN A 248 10.94 16.42 15.14
N PHE A 249 11.77 17.05 14.26
CA PHE A 249 13.09 16.58 13.90
C PHE A 249 14.08 17.75 13.87
N ASP A 250 15.36 17.48 14.15
CA ASP A 250 16.42 18.46 13.98
C ASP A 250 16.79 18.66 12.49
N GLN A 251 17.55 19.71 12.21
CA GLN A 251 17.89 20.06 10.82
C GLN A 251 18.63 18.93 10.08
N PRO A 252 19.66 18.26 10.64
CA PRO A 252 20.29 17.12 9.99
C PRO A 252 19.34 15.96 9.68
N GLN A 253 18.39 15.68 10.57
CA GLN A 253 17.36 14.66 10.35
C GLN A 253 16.42 15.02 9.19
N VAL A 254 15.99 16.30 9.12
CA VAL A 254 15.17 16.80 8.02
C VAL A 254 15.91 16.72 6.69
N GLU A 255 17.20 17.10 6.65
CA GLU A 255 18.05 16.96 5.45
C GLU A 255 18.16 15.50 4.99
N ASN A 256 18.40 14.57 5.92
CA ASN A 256 18.43 13.15 5.64
C ASN A 256 17.10 12.63 5.09
N LEU A 257 15.99 13.07 5.65
CA LEU A 257 14.65 12.69 5.19
C LEU A 257 14.38 13.22 3.78
N ILE A 258 14.67 14.48 3.49
CA ILE A 258 14.54 15.05 2.14
C ILE A 258 15.36 14.23 1.14
N LEU A 259 16.64 14.01 1.42
CA LEU A 259 17.53 13.23 0.56
C LEU A 259 17.03 11.80 0.35
N TYR A 260 16.50 11.16 1.39
CA TYR A 260 15.91 9.83 1.31
C TYR A 260 14.69 9.82 0.37
N LEU A 261 13.76 10.76 0.54
CA LEU A 261 12.55 10.86 -0.27
C LEU A 261 12.87 11.14 -1.75
N GLU A 262 13.87 12.00 -2.02
CA GLU A 262 14.36 12.27 -3.37
C GLU A 262 14.99 11.05 -4.05
N LYS A 263 15.83 10.32 -3.32
CA LYS A 263 16.41 9.06 -3.82
C LYS A 263 15.31 8.06 -4.18
N ARG A 264 14.27 7.96 -3.37
CA ARG A 264 13.13 7.09 -3.67
C ARG A 264 12.36 7.56 -4.90
N TRP A 265 12.04 8.83 -4.98
CA TRP A 265 11.40 9.42 -6.16
C TRP A 265 12.17 9.06 -7.44
N ASN A 266 13.47 9.27 -7.45
CA ASN A 266 14.33 9.02 -8.61
C ASN A 266 14.45 7.52 -8.93
N SER A 267 14.65 6.66 -7.92
CA SER A 267 14.81 5.21 -8.13
C SER A 267 13.53 4.53 -8.61
N THR A 268 12.36 5.08 -8.29
CA THR A 268 11.05 4.55 -8.70
C THR A 268 10.45 5.26 -9.92
N LEU A 269 11.19 6.16 -10.57
CA LEU A 269 10.70 6.93 -11.72
C LEU A 269 10.19 6.03 -12.86
N HIS A 270 10.85 4.89 -13.10
CA HIS A 270 10.46 3.92 -14.12
C HIS A 270 9.06 3.32 -13.90
N MET A 271 8.57 3.33 -12.66
CA MET A 271 7.24 2.80 -12.33
C MET A 271 6.12 3.73 -12.82
N ARG A 272 6.40 5.03 -12.89
CA ARG A 272 5.47 6.09 -13.30
C ARG A 272 5.51 6.42 -14.79
N LYS A 273 6.47 5.86 -15.52
CA LYS A 273 6.61 6.08 -16.96
C LYS A 273 5.79 5.07 -17.76
N THR A 274 5.18 5.55 -18.83
CA THR A 274 4.64 4.69 -19.89
C THR A 274 5.78 3.91 -20.56
N PRO A 275 5.50 2.79 -21.25
CA PRO A 275 6.49 2.07 -22.02
C PRO A 275 7.20 3.00 -23.00
N SER A 276 8.53 2.95 -23.01
CA SER A 276 9.33 3.72 -23.97
C SER A 276 9.31 3.05 -25.34
N SER A 277 9.15 3.84 -26.41
CA SER A 277 9.28 3.38 -27.78
C SER A 277 10.50 4.05 -28.44
N PHE A 278 11.13 3.33 -29.35
CA PHE A 278 12.14 3.93 -30.21
C PHE A 278 11.47 4.83 -31.25
N LYS A 279 11.98 6.06 -31.38
CA LYS A 279 11.66 6.91 -32.52
C LYS A 279 12.71 6.61 -33.60
N PHE A 280 12.26 6.10 -34.71
CA PHE A 280 13.07 5.90 -35.93
C PHE A 280 13.10 7.20 -36.74
#